data_63e0c74446d72115cfcec09729090e22
#
_entry.id   63e0c74446d72115cfcec09729090e22
#
_cell.length_a   1.000
_cell.length_b   1.000
_cell.length_c   1.000
_cell.angle_alpha   90.00
_cell.angle_beta   90.00
_cell.angle_gamma   90.00
#
_symmetry.space_group_name_H-M   'P 1'
#
loop_
_entity.id
_entity.type
_entity.pdbx_description
1 polymer ?
#
loop_
_entity_poly.entity_id
_entity_poly.type
_entity_poly.pdbx_seq_one_letter_code
_entity_poly.pdbx_strand_id
1 'polypeptide(L)'
;HMTVKENIVLVPKLLKWSQEKKDEKAKELIRLVDLPEEYLDRYPSELSGGQQQRIGVVRALAAEQDIILMDEPFGALDPITRDTLQDLVKKLQQQLGKTFIFVTHDMDEAIKLADKICIMTNGQVVQYDTPDNILRSPANDFVKDFIGQNRLIQDRPNIRTVKDAMIKPVTVHVDRSLNDAVNIMREKRVDTIFVDRK
;
A
#
# COMPACT_ATOMS: atom_id res chain seq x y z
N HIS A 1 4.67 0.53 28.83
CA HIS A 1 4.32 0.10 30.20
C HIS A 1 2.96 -0.58 30.31
N MET A 2 2.24 -0.72 29.20
CA MET A 2 0.93 -1.37 29.09
C MET A 2 1.05 -2.62 28.24
N THR A 3 0.31 -3.70 28.61
CA THR A 3 0.23 -4.90 27.79
C THR A 3 -0.43 -4.63 26.44
N VAL A 4 -0.34 -5.56 25.51
CA VAL A 4 -1.04 -5.51 24.23
C VAL A 4 -2.55 -5.34 24.43
N LYS A 5 -3.14 -6.13 25.32
CA LYS A 5 -4.55 -6.03 25.69
C LYS A 5 -4.92 -4.64 26.19
N GLU A 6 -4.15 -4.11 27.13
CA GLU A 6 -4.39 -2.78 27.69
C GLU A 6 -4.29 -1.67 26.62
N ASN A 7 -3.36 -1.81 25.67
CA ASN A 7 -3.24 -0.92 24.53
C ASN A 7 -4.47 -0.98 23.63
N ILE A 8 -4.94 -2.18 23.26
CA ILE A 8 -6.13 -2.36 22.41
C ILE A 8 -7.37 -1.75 23.07
N VAL A 9 -7.59 -2.04 24.37
CA VAL A 9 -8.81 -1.60 25.06
C VAL A 9 -8.72 -0.21 25.70
N LEU A 10 -7.70 0.57 25.39
CA LEU A 10 -7.49 1.89 26.00
C LEU A 10 -8.69 2.81 25.79
N VAL A 11 -9.14 2.97 24.54
CA VAL A 11 -10.29 3.81 24.20
C VAL A 11 -11.60 3.20 24.70
N PRO A 12 -11.91 1.90 24.50
CA PRO A 12 -13.03 1.23 25.16
C PRO A 12 -13.11 1.43 26.69
N LYS A 13 -11.95 1.45 27.38
CA LYS A 13 -11.88 1.75 28.81
C LYS A 13 -12.32 3.17 29.13
N LEU A 14 -11.90 4.16 28.34
CA LEU A 14 -12.32 5.56 28.48
C LEU A 14 -13.82 5.73 28.20
N LEU A 15 -14.37 4.95 27.28
CA LEU A 15 -15.78 4.88 26.96
C LEU A 15 -16.61 4.08 27.98
N LYS A 16 -15.98 3.62 29.08
CA LYS A 16 -16.60 2.88 30.19
C LYS A 16 -17.29 1.59 29.74
N TRP A 17 -16.75 0.87 28.73
CA TRP A 17 -17.26 -0.44 28.36
C TRP A 17 -17.10 -1.45 29.51
N SER A 18 -18.00 -2.44 29.59
CA SER A 18 -17.89 -3.51 30.58
C SER A 18 -16.59 -4.30 30.37
N GLN A 19 -16.15 -5.01 31.40
CA GLN A 19 -14.91 -5.81 31.32
C GLN A 19 -15.06 -6.92 30.29
N GLU A 20 -16.21 -7.60 30.28
CA GLU A 20 -16.53 -8.67 29.32
C GLU A 20 -16.44 -8.18 27.89
N LYS A 21 -17.09 -7.04 27.56
CA LYS A 21 -17.04 -6.46 26.21
C LYS A 21 -15.62 -6.09 25.79
N LYS A 22 -14.80 -5.58 26.71
CA LYS A 22 -13.39 -5.25 26.41
C LYS A 22 -12.56 -6.51 26.14
N ASP A 23 -12.77 -7.58 26.92
CA ASP A 23 -12.04 -8.82 26.78
C ASP A 23 -12.39 -9.55 25.47
N GLU A 24 -13.66 -9.60 25.13
CA GLU A 24 -14.14 -10.15 23.85
C GLU A 24 -13.57 -9.35 22.67
N LYS A 25 -13.64 -8.00 22.74
CA LYS A 25 -13.12 -7.13 21.69
C LYS A 25 -11.63 -7.26 21.50
N ALA A 26 -10.85 -7.38 22.56
CA ALA A 26 -9.41 -7.59 22.45
C ALA A 26 -9.08 -8.92 21.75
N LYS A 27 -9.80 -10.00 22.07
CA LYS A 27 -9.64 -11.31 21.42
C LYS A 27 -10.07 -11.28 19.95
N GLU A 28 -11.20 -10.64 19.64
CA GLU A 28 -11.65 -10.44 18.26
C GLU A 28 -10.56 -9.74 17.43
N LEU A 29 -10.07 -8.61 17.92
CA LEU A 29 -9.15 -7.76 17.19
C LEU A 29 -7.75 -8.37 17.02
N ILE A 30 -7.24 -9.10 18.01
CA ILE A 30 -5.93 -9.74 17.86
C ILE A 30 -5.95 -10.85 16.81
N ARG A 31 -7.05 -11.61 16.73
CA ARG A 31 -7.28 -12.62 15.69
C ARG A 31 -7.40 -11.97 14.30
N LEU A 32 -8.05 -10.81 14.22
CA LEU A 32 -8.27 -10.07 12.97
C LEU A 32 -6.97 -9.65 12.28
N VAL A 33 -5.88 -9.53 13.05
CA VAL A 33 -4.54 -9.20 12.54
C VAL A 33 -3.58 -10.40 12.53
N ASP A 34 -4.14 -11.61 12.57
CA ASP A 34 -3.39 -12.88 12.51
C ASP A 34 -2.30 -12.99 13.59
N LEU A 35 -2.63 -12.58 14.83
CA LEU A 35 -1.76 -12.75 16.00
C LEU A 35 -2.41 -13.70 17.02
N PRO A 36 -1.61 -14.55 17.70
CA PRO A 36 -2.08 -15.43 18.75
C PRO A 36 -2.67 -14.67 19.94
N GLU A 37 -3.74 -15.20 20.56
CA GLU A 37 -4.36 -14.56 21.72
C GLU A 37 -3.41 -14.43 22.92
N GLU A 38 -2.46 -15.34 23.08
CA GLU A 38 -1.43 -15.28 24.12
C GLU A 38 -0.60 -14.00 24.08
N TYR A 39 -0.60 -13.27 22.92
CA TYR A 39 0.09 -12.00 22.79
C TYR A 39 -0.62 -10.86 23.52
N LEU A 40 -1.89 -11.05 23.93
CA LEU A 40 -2.63 -10.06 24.70
C LEU A 40 -1.95 -9.71 26.02
N ASP A 41 -1.26 -10.67 26.64
CA ASP A 41 -0.58 -10.51 27.92
C ASP A 41 0.87 -10.02 27.78
N ARG A 42 1.42 -9.96 26.55
CA ARG A 42 2.77 -9.46 26.27
C ARG A 42 2.83 -7.93 26.30
N TYR A 43 4.04 -7.44 26.50
CA TYR A 43 4.35 -6.02 26.34
C TYR A 43 4.80 -5.71 24.88
N PRO A 44 4.61 -4.48 24.38
CA PRO A 44 5.06 -4.12 23.04
C PRO A 44 6.56 -4.37 22.80
N SER A 45 7.40 -4.24 23.81
CA SER A 45 8.83 -4.52 23.72
C SER A 45 9.17 -5.99 23.42
N GLU A 46 8.23 -6.92 23.61
CA GLU A 46 8.37 -8.33 23.31
C GLU A 46 7.91 -8.70 21.90
N LEU A 47 7.46 -7.70 21.10
CA LEU A 47 6.94 -7.87 19.76
C LEU A 47 7.91 -7.33 18.71
N SER A 48 7.92 -7.94 17.51
CA SER A 48 8.59 -7.36 16.37
C SER A 48 7.95 -6.05 15.93
N GLY A 49 8.68 -5.20 15.18
CA GLY A 49 8.14 -3.93 14.68
C GLY A 49 6.84 -4.09 13.89
N GLY A 50 6.76 -5.09 13.01
CA GLY A 50 5.54 -5.38 12.24
C GLY A 50 4.37 -5.84 13.13
N GLN A 51 4.63 -6.61 14.18
CA GLN A 51 3.60 -7.00 15.15
C GLN A 51 3.11 -5.78 15.94
N GLN A 52 4.01 -4.89 16.37
CA GLN A 52 3.63 -3.64 17.04
C GLN A 52 2.74 -2.77 16.15
N GLN A 53 3.04 -2.66 14.85
CA GLN A 53 2.22 -1.91 13.91
C GLN A 53 0.82 -2.54 13.74
N ARG A 54 0.73 -3.87 13.65
CA ARG A 54 -0.58 -4.56 13.63
C ARG A 54 -1.41 -4.24 14.89
N ILE A 55 -0.77 -4.20 16.06
CA ILE A 55 -1.44 -3.78 17.31
C ILE A 55 -1.87 -2.31 17.24
N GLY A 56 -1.06 -1.43 16.64
CA GLY A 56 -1.43 -0.04 16.38
C GLY A 56 -2.71 0.10 15.55
N VAL A 57 -2.84 -0.70 14.48
CA VAL A 57 -4.03 -0.74 13.62
C VAL A 57 -5.27 -1.18 14.42
N VAL A 58 -5.21 -2.30 15.15
CA VAL A 58 -6.38 -2.79 15.90
C VAL A 58 -6.75 -1.91 17.08
N ARG A 59 -5.78 -1.22 17.68
CA ARG A 59 -6.05 -0.20 18.69
C ARG A 59 -6.93 0.92 18.16
N ALA A 60 -6.68 1.37 16.91
CA ALA A 60 -7.50 2.38 16.27
C ALA A 60 -8.91 1.87 15.95
N LEU A 61 -9.10 0.56 15.77
CA LEU A 61 -10.40 -0.05 15.48
C LEU A 61 -11.24 -0.37 16.72
N ALA A 62 -10.62 -0.37 17.91
CA ALA A 62 -11.20 -0.96 19.12
C ALA A 62 -12.47 -0.28 19.64
N ALA A 63 -12.65 1.01 19.36
CA ALA A 63 -13.82 1.77 19.79
C ALA A 63 -14.93 1.82 18.71
N GLU A 64 -14.81 1.03 17.65
CA GLU A 64 -15.84 0.84 16.61
C GLU A 64 -16.23 2.11 15.83
N GLN A 65 -15.32 3.10 15.79
CA GLN A 65 -15.53 4.34 15.01
C GLN A 65 -15.73 4.03 13.52
N ASP A 66 -16.48 4.91 12.84
CA ASP A 66 -16.71 4.81 11.40
C ASP A 66 -15.53 5.37 10.57
N ILE A 67 -14.75 6.28 11.18
CA ILE A 67 -13.59 6.91 10.55
C ILE A 67 -12.33 6.58 11.34
N ILE A 68 -11.33 6.05 10.67
CA ILE A 68 -10.03 5.70 11.23
C ILE A 68 -8.96 6.63 10.63
N LEU A 69 -8.21 7.30 11.50
CA LEU A 69 -7.11 8.17 11.10
C LEU A 69 -5.77 7.48 11.37
N MET A 70 -4.89 7.49 10.39
CA MET A 70 -3.54 6.91 10.48
C MET A 70 -2.52 7.92 9.95
N ASP A 71 -1.46 8.14 10.70
CA ASP A 71 -0.36 9.02 10.30
C ASP A 71 0.87 8.15 10.03
N GLU A 72 1.34 8.14 8.78
CA GLU A 72 2.46 7.34 8.26
C GLU A 72 2.50 5.89 8.79
N PRO A 73 1.41 5.10 8.65
CA PRO A 73 1.28 3.81 9.32
C PRO A 73 2.31 2.76 8.85
N PHE A 74 3.00 3.00 7.74
CA PHE A 74 3.93 2.04 7.13
C PHE A 74 5.40 2.51 7.12
N GLY A 75 5.69 3.75 7.56
CA GLY A 75 6.97 4.41 7.35
C GLY A 75 8.18 3.75 8.00
N ALA A 76 8.02 3.07 9.13
CA ALA A 76 9.12 2.49 9.93
C ALA A 76 9.38 1.00 9.65
N LEU A 77 8.83 0.44 8.55
CA LEU A 77 8.87 -0.98 8.26
C LEU A 77 9.82 -1.31 7.10
N ASP A 78 10.42 -2.51 7.17
CA ASP A 78 11.09 -3.10 6.01
C ASP A 78 10.09 -3.38 4.88
N PRO A 79 10.54 -3.48 3.61
CA PRO A 79 9.65 -3.60 2.45
C PRO A 79 8.67 -4.77 2.52
N ILE A 80 9.09 -5.94 3.01
CA ILE A 80 8.25 -7.15 3.06
C ILE A 80 7.16 -6.99 4.12
N THR A 81 7.53 -6.54 5.32
CA THR A 81 6.58 -6.29 6.41
C THR A 81 5.61 -5.18 6.06
N ARG A 82 6.08 -4.12 5.38
CA ARG A 82 5.27 -3.02 4.88
C ARG A 82 4.18 -3.52 3.93
N ASP A 83 4.55 -4.29 2.91
CA ASP A 83 3.62 -4.83 1.92
C ASP A 83 2.55 -5.71 2.58
N THR A 84 2.96 -6.59 3.48
CA THR A 84 2.05 -7.44 4.26
C THR A 84 1.06 -6.63 5.11
N LEU A 85 1.52 -5.53 5.74
CA LEU A 85 0.65 -4.68 6.55
C LEU A 85 -0.30 -3.85 5.69
N GLN A 86 0.13 -3.38 4.52
CA GLN A 86 -0.72 -2.70 3.56
C GLN A 86 -1.87 -3.60 3.08
N ASP A 87 -1.57 -4.84 2.74
CA ASP A 87 -2.59 -5.82 2.33
C ASP A 87 -3.57 -6.13 3.45
N LEU A 88 -3.07 -6.24 4.69
CA LEU A 88 -3.91 -6.40 5.88
C LEU A 88 -4.85 -5.21 6.05
N VAL A 89 -4.35 -3.97 6.00
CA VAL A 89 -5.15 -2.75 6.16
C VAL A 89 -6.22 -2.67 5.09
N LYS A 90 -5.89 -2.98 3.82
CA LYS A 90 -6.86 -3.02 2.72
C LYS A 90 -7.94 -4.06 2.94
N LYS A 91 -7.56 -5.27 3.36
CA LYS A 91 -8.50 -6.33 3.73
C LYS A 91 -9.45 -5.90 4.84
N LEU A 92 -8.90 -5.28 5.91
CA LEU A 92 -9.69 -4.80 7.03
C LEU A 92 -10.68 -3.70 6.61
N GLN A 93 -10.26 -2.76 5.79
CA GLN A 93 -11.12 -1.70 5.27
C GLN A 93 -12.32 -2.30 4.51
N GLN A 94 -12.08 -3.26 3.63
CA GLN A 94 -13.12 -3.94 2.85
C GLN A 94 -14.08 -4.75 3.74
N GLN A 95 -13.53 -5.50 4.72
CA GLN A 95 -14.34 -6.34 5.61
C GLN A 95 -15.20 -5.54 6.57
N LEU A 96 -14.68 -4.42 7.08
CA LEU A 96 -15.37 -3.61 8.08
C LEU A 96 -16.26 -2.53 7.48
N GLY A 97 -16.11 -2.22 6.19
CA GLY A 97 -16.87 -1.17 5.51
C GLY A 97 -16.66 0.23 6.10
N LYS A 98 -15.50 0.47 6.74
CA LYS A 98 -15.18 1.74 7.41
C LYS A 98 -14.35 2.66 6.52
N THR A 99 -14.38 3.95 6.83
CA THR A 99 -13.55 4.95 6.16
C THR A 99 -12.17 5.03 6.82
N PHE A 100 -11.12 4.75 6.05
CA PHE A 100 -9.74 4.90 6.48
C PHE A 100 -9.15 6.14 5.82
N ILE A 101 -8.62 7.05 6.63
CA ILE A 101 -7.88 8.22 6.17
C ILE A 101 -6.45 8.04 6.67
N PHE A 102 -5.50 7.93 5.78
CA PHE A 102 -4.10 7.83 6.15
C PHE A 102 -3.26 8.91 5.45
N VAL A 103 -2.30 9.44 6.17
CA VAL A 103 -1.30 10.37 5.66
C VAL A 103 -0.06 9.59 5.31
N THR A 104 0.46 9.80 4.12
CA THR A 104 1.73 9.22 3.67
C THR A 104 2.44 10.20 2.74
N HIS A 105 3.75 10.13 2.69
CA HIS A 105 4.57 10.79 1.68
C HIS A 105 4.93 9.85 0.53
N ASP A 106 4.53 8.58 0.58
CA ASP A 106 4.81 7.57 -0.43
C ASP A 106 3.64 7.43 -1.41
N MET A 107 3.86 7.84 -2.66
CA MET A 107 2.84 7.75 -3.72
C MET A 107 2.48 6.31 -4.08
N ASP A 108 3.39 5.35 -3.95
CA ASP A 108 3.08 3.94 -4.25
C ASP A 108 2.08 3.38 -3.23
N GLU A 109 2.23 3.76 -1.96
CA GLU A 109 1.27 3.43 -0.92
C GLU A 109 -0.11 4.03 -1.21
N ALA A 110 -0.15 5.32 -1.54
CA ALA A 110 -1.39 6.01 -1.86
C ALA A 110 -2.10 5.37 -3.07
N ILE A 111 -1.36 5.10 -4.15
CA ILE A 111 -1.91 4.46 -5.37
C ILE A 111 -2.42 3.04 -5.07
N LYS A 112 -1.69 2.25 -4.27
CA LYS A 112 -2.04 0.87 -3.95
C LYS A 112 -3.31 0.77 -3.09
N LEU A 113 -3.46 1.68 -2.13
CA LEU A 113 -4.45 1.53 -1.06
C LEU A 113 -5.69 2.38 -1.22
N ALA A 114 -5.56 3.61 -1.73
CA ALA A 114 -6.62 4.59 -1.65
C ALA A 114 -7.66 4.47 -2.76
N ASP A 115 -8.93 4.68 -2.42
CA ASP A 115 -10.01 4.92 -3.38
C ASP A 115 -9.97 6.36 -3.90
N LYS A 116 -9.49 7.28 -3.06
CA LYS A 116 -9.29 8.71 -3.36
C LYS A 116 -8.00 9.20 -2.74
N ILE A 117 -7.27 10.04 -3.47
CA ILE A 117 -6.03 10.68 -3.01
C ILE A 117 -6.25 12.18 -2.93
N CYS A 118 -5.83 12.79 -1.82
CA CYS A 118 -5.81 14.22 -1.60
C CYS A 118 -4.36 14.70 -1.54
N ILE A 119 -3.89 15.38 -2.59
CA ILE A 119 -2.55 15.95 -2.61
C ILE A 119 -2.62 17.36 -2.02
N MET A 120 -1.77 17.62 -1.04
CA MET A 120 -1.73 18.89 -0.31
C MET A 120 -0.32 19.49 -0.33
N THR A 121 -0.26 20.82 -0.37
CA THR A 121 0.96 21.58 -0.16
C THR A 121 0.65 22.89 0.58
N ASN A 122 1.49 23.30 1.50
CA ASN A 122 1.32 24.50 2.30
C ASN A 122 -0.07 24.65 2.95
N GLY A 123 -0.65 23.53 3.42
CA GLY A 123 -1.96 23.51 4.05
C GLY A 123 -3.15 23.64 3.09
N GLN A 124 -2.91 23.65 1.78
CA GLN A 124 -3.94 23.74 0.75
C GLN A 124 -4.07 22.44 -0.05
N VAL A 125 -5.30 22.09 -0.41
CA VAL A 125 -5.58 20.98 -1.30
C VAL A 125 -5.27 21.40 -2.74
N VAL A 126 -4.35 20.67 -3.39
CA VAL A 126 -3.95 20.92 -4.78
C VAL A 126 -4.76 20.06 -5.74
N GLN A 127 -4.96 18.78 -5.39
CA GLN A 127 -5.78 17.86 -6.16
C GLN A 127 -6.44 16.82 -5.26
N TYR A 128 -7.69 16.49 -5.56
CA TYR A 128 -8.44 15.43 -4.90
C TYR A 128 -9.19 14.61 -5.93
N ASP A 129 -8.75 13.38 -6.17
CA ASP A 129 -9.35 12.50 -7.18
C ASP A 129 -9.03 11.02 -6.92
N THR A 130 -9.47 10.14 -7.81
CA THR A 130 -9.04 8.74 -7.84
C THR A 130 -7.56 8.64 -8.24
N PRO A 131 -6.85 7.57 -7.81
CA PRO A 131 -5.48 7.33 -8.25
C PRO A 131 -5.32 7.37 -9.78
N ASP A 132 -6.22 6.72 -10.52
CA ASP A 132 -6.19 6.69 -11.98
C ASP A 132 -6.28 8.09 -12.62
N ASN A 133 -7.19 8.94 -12.15
CA ASN A 133 -7.33 10.30 -12.65
C ASN A 133 -6.11 11.17 -12.32
N ILE A 134 -5.53 11.03 -11.12
CA ILE A 134 -4.33 11.76 -10.72
C ILE A 134 -3.14 11.38 -11.63
N LEU A 135 -3.01 10.10 -11.97
CA LEU A 135 -1.94 9.61 -12.84
C LEU A 135 -2.12 10.03 -14.29
N ARG A 136 -3.38 10.16 -14.78
CA ARG A 136 -3.69 10.58 -16.16
C ARG A 136 -3.69 12.09 -16.33
N SER A 137 -4.21 12.81 -15.37
CA SER A 137 -4.48 14.25 -15.47
C SER A 137 -4.04 14.99 -14.20
N PRO A 138 -2.71 15.04 -13.93
CA PRO A 138 -2.20 15.81 -12.81
C PRO A 138 -2.52 17.30 -12.97
N ALA A 139 -2.99 17.95 -11.88
CA ALA A 139 -3.52 19.30 -11.89
C ALA A 139 -2.48 20.37 -12.27
N ASN A 140 -1.22 20.15 -11.96
CA ASN A 140 -0.12 21.08 -12.26
C ASN A 140 1.24 20.36 -12.23
N ASP A 141 2.31 21.11 -12.48
CA ASP A 141 3.67 20.56 -12.52
C ASP A 141 4.14 20.06 -11.14
N PHE A 142 3.72 20.71 -10.04
CA PHE A 142 4.00 20.21 -8.70
C PHE A 142 3.46 18.78 -8.50
N VAL A 143 2.22 18.53 -8.91
CA VAL A 143 1.61 17.19 -8.83
C VAL A 143 2.34 16.19 -9.72
N LYS A 144 2.74 16.57 -10.93
CA LYS A 144 3.54 15.72 -11.84
C LYS A 144 4.86 15.32 -11.22
N ASP A 145 5.58 16.28 -10.65
CA ASP A 145 6.89 16.05 -10.05
C ASP A 145 6.76 15.21 -8.77
N PHE A 146 5.72 15.45 -7.96
CA PHE A 146 5.43 14.69 -6.74
C PHE A 146 5.09 13.23 -7.03
N ILE A 147 4.30 12.95 -8.07
CA ILE A 147 3.99 11.58 -8.52
C ILE A 147 5.25 10.90 -9.07
N GLY A 148 6.07 11.65 -9.78
CA GLY A 148 7.20 11.14 -10.55
C GLY A 148 6.78 10.70 -11.96
N GLN A 149 7.57 11.12 -12.95
CA GLN A 149 7.24 10.95 -14.37
C GLN A 149 7.05 9.48 -14.80
N ASN A 150 7.72 8.56 -14.13
CA ASN A 150 7.63 7.12 -14.42
C ASN A 150 6.27 6.51 -14.11
N ARG A 151 5.48 7.15 -13.24
CA ARG A 151 4.15 6.68 -12.83
C ARG A 151 3.02 7.30 -13.64
N LEU A 152 3.28 8.38 -14.36
CA LEU A 152 2.27 9.07 -15.16
C LEU A 152 1.77 8.15 -16.28
N ILE A 153 0.46 7.97 -16.34
CA ILE A 153 -0.20 7.28 -17.44
C ILE A 153 -0.28 8.28 -18.60
N GLN A 154 0.67 8.18 -19.52
CA GLN A 154 0.55 8.92 -20.78
C GLN A 154 -0.60 8.31 -21.57
N ASP A 155 -1.63 9.10 -21.83
CA ASP A 155 -2.64 8.74 -22.83
C ASP A 155 -1.95 8.57 -24.17
N ARG A 156 -1.60 7.34 -24.51
CA ARG A 156 -1.27 7.00 -25.91
C ARG A 156 -2.61 7.02 -26.65
N PRO A 157 -2.83 7.99 -27.54
CA PRO A 157 -4.07 8.05 -28.29
C PRO A 157 -4.22 6.72 -29.06
N ASN A 158 -5.35 6.05 -28.84
CA ASN A 158 -5.81 4.87 -29.58
C ASN A 158 -5.26 3.48 -29.21
N ILE A 159 -4.69 3.24 -28.03
CA ILE A 159 -4.48 1.84 -27.58
C ILE A 159 -5.83 1.29 -27.10
N ARG A 160 -6.58 0.66 -27.97
CA ARG A 160 -7.88 0.02 -27.67
C ARG A 160 -7.77 -1.49 -27.50
N THR A 161 -6.72 -2.10 -28.00
CA THR A 161 -6.50 -3.54 -27.99
C THR A 161 -5.07 -3.90 -27.60
N VAL A 162 -4.85 -5.13 -27.16
CA VAL A 162 -3.50 -5.67 -26.92
C VAL A 162 -2.63 -5.51 -28.18
N LYS A 163 -3.22 -5.66 -29.37
CA LYS A 163 -2.55 -5.50 -30.67
C LYS A 163 -1.97 -4.09 -30.85
N ASP A 164 -2.68 -3.06 -30.38
CA ASP A 164 -2.22 -1.65 -30.48
C ASP A 164 -1.06 -1.36 -29.51
N ALA A 165 -0.95 -2.13 -28.45
CA ALA A 165 0.13 -2.05 -27.46
C ALA A 165 1.34 -2.93 -27.80
N MET A 166 1.19 -3.87 -28.75
CA MET A 166 2.27 -4.79 -29.14
C MET A 166 3.40 -4.05 -29.87
N ILE A 167 4.60 -4.13 -29.31
CA ILE A 167 5.84 -3.73 -29.97
C ILE A 167 6.34 -4.95 -30.76
N LYS A 168 6.87 -4.73 -31.98
CA LYS A 168 7.51 -5.84 -32.72
C LYS A 168 8.63 -6.41 -31.86
N PRO A 169 8.65 -7.73 -31.63
CA PRO A 169 9.69 -8.35 -30.85
C PRO A 169 11.05 -8.10 -31.52
N VAL A 170 12.06 -7.80 -30.74
CA VAL A 170 13.44 -7.82 -31.20
C VAL A 170 13.88 -9.26 -31.22
N THR A 171 14.28 -9.76 -32.39
CA THR A 171 14.69 -11.17 -32.56
C THR A 171 16.14 -11.26 -32.98
N VAL A 172 16.78 -12.39 -32.66
CA VAL A 172 18.09 -12.79 -33.13
C VAL A 172 18.01 -14.22 -33.65
N HIS A 173 18.66 -14.49 -34.78
CA HIS A 173 18.68 -15.86 -35.33
C HIS A 173 19.50 -16.78 -34.43
N VAL A 174 19.08 -18.04 -34.32
CA VAL A 174 19.68 -19.06 -33.44
C VAL A 174 21.19 -19.27 -33.71
N ASP A 175 21.64 -19.05 -34.96
CA ASP A 175 23.04 -19.21 -35.36
C ASP A 175 23.93 -18.01 -35.02
N ARG A 176 23.37 -16.91 -34.49
CA ARG A 176 24.15 -15.74 -34.06
C ARG A 176 24.81 -15.98 -32.70
N SER A 177 25.93 -15.32 -32.52
CA SER A 177 26.66 -15.39 -31.25
C SER A 177 25.90 -14.71 -30.11
N LEU A 178 26.20 -15.11 -28.85
CA LEU A 178 25.70 -14.43 -27.68
C LEU A 178 26.08 -12.93 -27.64
N ASN A 179 27.30 -12.62 -28.14
CA ASN A 179 27.75 -11.24 -28.24
C ASN A 179 26.93 -10.41 -29.23
N ASP A 180 26.50 -11.00 -30.34
CA ASP A 180 25.60 -10.32 -31.29
C ASP A 180 24.26 -10.02 -30.62
N ALA A 181 23.71 -10.97 -29.87
CA ALA A 181 22.46 -10.78 -29.14
C ALA A 181 22.57 -9.62 -28.12
N VAL A 182 23.65 -9.60 -27.34
CA VAL A 182 23.90 -8.52 -26.36
C VAL A 182 24.06 -7.16 -27.05
N ASN A 183 24.75 -7.10 -28.18
CA ASN A 183 24.92 -5.86 -28.93
C ASN A 183 23.58 -5.35 -29.49
N ILE A 184 22.74 -6.24 -30.03
CA ILE A 184 21.39 -5.89 -30.51
C ILE A 184 20.53 -5.38 -29.35
N MET A 185 20.58 -6.01 -28.17
CA MET A 185 19.86 -5.57 -26.98
C MET A 185 20.27 -4.15 -26.56
N ARG A 186 21.58 -3.86 -26.55
CA ARG A 186 22.11 -2.53 -26.23
C ARG A 186 21.69 -1.49 -27.27
N GLU A 187 21.82 -1.79 -28.55
CA GLU A 187 21.45 -0.89 -29.66
C GLU A 187 19.96 -0.56 -29.63
N LYS A 188 19.11 -1.57 -29.41
CA LYS A 188 17.64 -1.44 -29.39
C LYS A 188 17.11 -1.01 -28.03
N ARG A 189 17.95 -0.91 -27.00
CA ARG A 189 17.59 -0.56 -25.63
C ARG A 189 16.47 -1.45 -25.08
N VAL A 190 16.61 -2.77 -25.25
CA VAL A 190 15.66 -3.76 -24.75
C VAL A 190 16.35 -4.71 -23.76
N ASP A 191 15.59 -5.15 -22.76
CA ASP A 191 16.08 -6.09 -21.73
C ASP A 191 15.79 -7.55 -22.10
N THR A 192 15.05 -7.78 -23.18
CA THR A 192 14.65 -9.10 -23.65
C THR A 192 14.79 -9.18 -25.16
N ILE A 193 15.33 -10.31 -25.63
CA ILE A 193 15.41 -10.64 -27.05
C ILE A 193 14.88 -12.06 -27.30
N PHE A 194 14.17 -12.26 -28.39
CA PHE A 194 13.63 -13.57 -28.76
C PHE A 194 14.58 -14.24 -29.74
N VAL A 195 14.77 -15.56 -29.60
CA VAL A 195 15.55 -16.35 -30.54
C VAL A 195 14.63 -16.89 -31.60
N ASP A 196 14.92 -16.56 -32.85
CA ASP A 196 14.22 -17.04 -34.03
C ASP A 196 14.98 -18.19 -34.69
N ARG A 197 14.23 -19.19 -35.15
CA ARG A 197 14.76 -20.40 -35.84
C ARG A 197 14.39 -20.45 -37.32
N LYS A 198 13.73 -19.42 -37.84
CA LYS A 198 13.34 -19.35 -39.26
C LYS A 198 14.29 -18.50 -40.07
#